data_b2b8c9d63a197754014f1482ea4122c0
#
_entry.id   b2b8c9d63a197754014f1482ea4122c0
#
_cell.length_a   1.000
_cell.length_b   1.000
_cell.length_c   1.000
_cell.angle_alpha   90.00
_cell.angle_beta   90.00
_cell.angle_gamma   90.00
#
_symmetry.space_group_name_H-M   'P 1'
#
loop_
_entity.id
_entity.type
_entity.pdbx_description
1 polymer ?
#
loop_
_entity_poly.entity_id
_entity_poly.type
_entity_poly.pdbx_seq_one_letter_code
_entity_poly.pdbx_strand_id
1 'polypeptide(L)'
;KHTITSLEYKPFSRFTLAKSLDEVFENKLGKALVKILNDRETGTIIIEPEISNKKFDKDFLVKLSTGFAYLVGNPNFDSMTDKYYARFYVKHQDASDSYLRKAYTNLDLHTDGTYVNEKTDWLIMTKMEEQGVSGGESVILHLDDWEHLDELSKNPVGQQDFIWGSPKSKNVEYKVE
;
A
#
# COMPACT_ATOMS: atom_id res chain seq x y z
N LYS A 1 11.24 -19.07 7.87
CA LYS A 1 11.07 -18.23 9.07
C LYS A 1 12.42 -17.74 9.62
N HIS A 2 13.42 -18.62 9.78
CA HIS A 2 14.75 -18.22 10.27
C HIS A 2 15.49 -17.27 9.33
N THR A 3 15.39 -17.45 8.04
CA THR A 3 16.14 -16.67 7.04
C THR A 3 15.73 -15.20 7.02
N ILE A 4 14.43 -14.90 7.08
CA ILE A 4 13.94 -13.51 7.02
C ILE A 4 14.22 -12.76 8.33
N THR A 5 14.09 -13.41 9.48
CA THR A 5 14.30 -12.76 10.78
C THR A 5 15.77 -12.45 11.07
N SER A 6 16.70 -13.21 10.51
CA SER A 6 18.14 -13.02 10.72
C SER A 6 18.77 -11.93 9.84
N LEU A 7 18.08 -11.49 8.79
CA LEU A 7 18.60 -10.45 7.90
C LEU A 7 18.44 -9.06 8.54
N GLU A 8 19.54 -8.34 8.63
CA GLU A 8 19.51 -6.94 9.01
C GLU A 8 18.91 -6.10 7.88
N TYR A 9 18.04 -5.14 8.21
CA TYR A 9 17.45 -4.26 7.23
C TYR A 9 18.47 -3.21 6.75
N LYS A 10 19.14 -3.51 5.65
CA LYS A 10 20.08 -2.61 4.95
C LYS A 10 19.53 -2.22 3.57
N PRO A 11 19.99 -1.13 2.95
CA PRO A 11 19.48 -0.70 1.64
C PRO A 11 19.43 -1.79 0.56
N PHE A 12 20.38 -2.72 0.55
CA PHE A 12 20.42 -3.83 -0.41
C PHE A 12 19.73 -5.11 0.08
N SER A 13 19.39 -5.20 1.36
CA SER A 13 18.74 -6.41 1.92
C SER A 13 17.35 -6.66 1.36
N ARG A 14 16.69 -5.64 0.80
CA ARG A 14 15.37 -5.74 0.16
C ARG A 14 15.32 -6.79 -0.94
N PHE A 15 16.32 -6.83 -1.82
CA PHE A 15 16.41 -7.84 -2.88
C PHE A 15 16.69 -9.24 -2.32
N THR A 16 17.51 -9.32 -1.28
CA THR A 16 17.78 -10.58 -0.57
C THR A 16 16.52 -11.08 0.13
N LEU A 17 15.72 -10.18 0.73
CA LEU A 17 14.45 -10.53 1.35
C LEU A 17 13.47 -11.13 0.34
N ALA A 18 13.31 -10.47 -0.82
CA ALA A 18 12.45 -10.95 -1.90
C ALA A 18 12.91 -12.32 -2.40
N LYS A 19 14.19 -12.45 -2.71
CA LYS A 19 14.79 -13.72 -3.15
C LYS A 19 14.58 -14.83 -2.12
N SER A 20 14.91 -14.58 -0.86
CA SER A 20 14.76 -15.57 0.22
C SER A 20 13.29 -15.95 0.45
N LEU A 21 12.38 -15.00 0.28
CA LEU A 21 10.96 -15.29 0.37
C LEU A 21 10.50 -16.19 -0.79
N ASP A 22 10.92 -15.90 -2.02
CA ASP A 22 10.56 -16.69 -3.19
C ASP A 22 11.15 -18.11 -3.12
N GLU A 23 12.38 -18.26 -2.66
CA GLU A 23 13.06 -19.56 -2.46
C GLU A 23 12.28 -20.50 -1.53
N VAL A 24 11.65 -19.96 -0.46
CA VAL A 24 10.79 -20.75 0.44
C VAL A 24 9.60 -21.37 -0.30
N PHE A 25 9.16 -20.74 -1.38
CA PHE A 25 8.07 -21.20 -2.25
C PHE A 25 8.57 -21.76 -3.59
N GLU A 26 9.76 -22.34 -3.60
CA GLU A 26 10.35 -22.98 -4.78
C GLU A 26 10.50 -22.04 -5.99
N ASN A 27 10.72 -20.75 -5.74
CA ASN A 27 10.80 -19.67 -6.74
C ASN A 27 9.54 -19.52 -7.59
N LYS A 28 8.38 -19.74 -7.00
CA LYS A 28 7.07 -19.65 -7.67
C LYS A 28 6.21 -18.51 -7.15
N LEU A 29 6.52 -17.97 -5.96
CA LEU A 29 5.66 -16.99 -5.29
C LEU A 29 5.52 -15.70 -6.08
N GLY A 30 6.63 -15.11 -6.53
CA GLY A 30 6.60 -13.86 -7.28
C GLY A 30 5.75 -13.97 -8.54
N LYS A 31 5.91 -15.06 -9.31
CA LYS A 31 5.10 -15.30 -10.50
C LYS A 31 3.61 -15.49 -10.19
N ALA A 32 3.30 -16.18 -9.09
CA ALA A 32 1.92 -16.40 -8.68
C ALA A 32 1.24 -15.08 -8.27
N LEU A 33 1.94 -14.25 -7.47
CA LEU A 33 1.45 -12.93 -7.07
C LEU A 33 1.19 -12.03 -8.27
N VAL A 34 2.15 -11.90 -9.17
CA VAL A 34 2.02 -11.07 -10.38
C VAL A 34 0.87 -11.55 -11.26
N LYS A 35 0.68 -12.87 -11.37
CA LYS A 35 -0.45 -13.43 -12.11
C LYS A 35 -1.80 -13.02 -11.51
N ILE A 36 -1.97 -13.15 -10.19
CA ILE A 36 -3.21 -12.78 -9.49
C ILE A 36 -3.47 -11.27 -9.61
N LEU A 37 -2.45 -10.45 -9.40
CA LEU A 37 -2.56 -9.00 -9.43
C LEU A 37 -2.86 -8.43 -10.82
N ASN A 38 -2.38 -9.10 -11.88
CA ASN A 38 -2.67 -8.71 -13.26
C ASN A 38 -3.95 -9.34 -13.81
N ASP A 39 -4.59 -10.21 -13.06
CA ASP A 39 -5.86 -10.79 -13.45
C ASP A 39 -6.98 -9.76 -13.21
N ARG A 40 -7.69 -9.39 -14.29
CA ARG A 40 -8.75 -8.39 -14.23
C ARG A 40 -9.91 -8.80 -13.32
N GLU A 41 -10.17 -10.09 -13.17
CA GLU A 41 -11.28 -10.58 -12.34
C GLU A 41 -10.92 -10.56 -10.85
N THR A 42 -9.64 -10.69 -10.51
CA THR A 42 -9.19 -10.71 -9.11
C THR A 42 -8.48 -9.41 -8.71
N GLY A 43 -7.36 -9.07 -9.31
CA GLY A 43 -6.63 -7.81 -9.10
C GLY A 43 -6.14 -7.53 -7.69
N THR A 44 -6.49 -8.37 -6.72
CA THR A 44 -6.15 -8.19 -5.29
C THR A 44 -5.91 -9.53 -4.60
N ILE A 45 -5.20 -9.49 -3.48
CA ILE A 45 -4.93 -10.65 -2.64
C ILE A 45 -4.83 -10.24 -1.18
N ILE A 46 -5.41 -11.02 -0.29
CA ILE A 46 -5.22 -10.92 1.15
C ILE A 46 -4.30 -12.05 1.59
N ILE A 47 -3.23 -11.71 2.30
CA ILE A 47 -2.28 -12.67 2.83
C ILE A 47 -2.37 -12.66 4.35
N GLU A 48 -2.87 -13.74 4.91
CA GLU A 48 -2.92 -13.97 6.35
C GLU A 48 -1.84 -14.98 6.74
N PRO A 49 -0.76 -14.52 7.41
CA PRO A 49 0.24 -15.46 7.86
C PRO A 49 -0.29 -16.27 9.06
N GLU A 50 -0.27 -17.59 8.96
CA GLU A 50 -0.58 -18.46 10.10
C GLU A 50 0.45 -18.28 11.21
N ILE A 51 -0.01 -17.86 12.37
CA ILE A 51 0.84 -17.63 13.54
C ILE A 51 0.44 -18.58 14.65
N SER A 52 1.31 -19.50 14.95
CA SER A 52 1.22 -20.25 16.20
C SER A 52 1.71 -19.39 17.36
N ASN A 53 0.77 -18.84 18.12
CA ASN A 53 0.96 -18.29 19.48
C ASN A 53 2.03 -17.21 19.73
N LYS A 54 2.45 -16.43 18.72
CA LYS A 54 3.42 -15.34 18.95
C LYS A 54 2.92 -14.03 18.36
N LYS A 55 2.99 -12.97 19.16
CA LYS A 55 2.88 -11.59 18.68
C LYS A 55 3.96 -11.35 17.64
N PHE A 56 3.60 -10.86 16.45
CA PHE A 56 4.59 -10.52 15.44
C PHE A 56 5.46 -9.36 15.89
N ASP A 57 6.74 -9.50 15.64
CA ASP A 57 7.64 -8.39 15.67
C ASP A 57 7.34 -7.47 14.46
N LYS A 58 7.20 -6.17 14.73
CA LYS A 58 6.96 -5.16 13.69
C LYS A 58 8.07 -5.13 12.65
N ASP A 59 9.30 -5.39 13.05
CA ASP A 59 10.44 -5.50 12.14
C ASP A 59 10.29 -6.68 11.16
N PHE A 60 9.82 -7.81 11.66
CA PHE A 60 9.51 -8.96 10.79
C PHE A 60 8.44 -8.61 9.75
N LEU A 61 7.37 -7.91 10.14
CA LEU A 61 6.31 -7.52 9.22
C LEU A 61 6.80 -6.53 8.15
N VAL A 62 7.67 -5.59 8.52
CA VAL A 62 8.31 -4.69 7.54
C VAL A 62 9.17 -5.47 6.54
N LYS A 63 9.96 -6.43 7.02
CA LYS A 63 10.79 -7.28 6.16
C LYS A 63 9.94 -8.13 5.23
N LEU A 64 8.86 -8.71 5.74
CA LEU A 64 7.93 -9.52 4.97
C LEU A 64 7.25 -8.69 3.86
N SER A 65 6.71 -7.53 4.21
CA SER A 65 6.10 -6.59 3.25
C SER A 65 7.09 -6.13 2.18
N THR A 66 8.32 -5.84 2.60
CA THR A 66 9.41 -5.48 1.68
C THR A 66 9.69 -6.63 0.71
N GLY A 67 9.75 -7.86 1.21
CA GLY A 67 9.94 -9.04 0.36
C GLY A 67 8.82 -9.18 -0.68
N PHE A 68 7.56 -9.06 -0.28
CA PHE A 68 6.42 -9.09 -1.21
C PHE A 68 6.48 -7.97 -2.24
N ALA A 69 6.77 -6.73 -1.81
CA ALA A 69 6.85 -5.59 -2.71
C ALA A 69 7.89 -5.81 -3.83
N TYR A 70 9.07 -6.31 -3.48
CA TYR A 70 10.13 -6.57 -4.47
C TYR A 70 9.94 -7.87 -5.26
N LEU A 71 9.01 -8.73 -4.91
CA LEU A 71 8.59 -9.85 -5.75
C LEU A 71 7.60 -9.42 -6.83
N VAL A 72 6.82 -8.39 -6.56
CA VAL A 72 5.77 -7.89 -7.47
C VAL A 72 6.32 -6.83 -8.42
N GLY A 73 7.17 -5.94 -7.93
CA GLY A 73 7.69 -4.83 -8.73
C GLY A 73 8.77 -4.02 -8.01
N ASN A 74 8.86 -2.76 -8.37
CA ASN A 74 9.77 -1.80 -7.75
C ASN A 74 8.97 -0.82 -6.88
N PRO A 75 9.12 -0.86 -5.56
CA PRO A 75 8.46 0.10 -4.69
C PRO A 75 8.90 1.53 -4.97
N ASN A 76 7.95 2.45 -4.97
CA ASN A 76 8.21 3.87 -5.07
C ASN A 76 8.93 4.36 -3.81
N PHE A 77 9.88 5.26 -4.00
CA PHE A 77 10.55 5.92 -2.89
C PHE A 77 9.64 7.01 -2.31
N ASP A 78 9.41 6.94 -1.00
CA ASP A 78 8.65 7.96 -0.29
C ASP A 78 9.62 9.01 0.28
N SER A 79 9.68 10.17 -0.38
CA SER A 79 10.53 11.28 0.03
C SER A 79 10.15 11.88 1.40
N MET A 80 8.94 11.65 1.87
CA MET A 80 8.49 12.15 3.18
C MET A 80 9.09 11.35 4.33
N THR A 81 9.25 10.05 4.13
CA THR A 81 9.79 9.15 5.15
C THR A 81 11.24 8.76 4.90
N ASP A 82 11.79 9.15 3.75
CA ASP A 82 13.12 8.76 3.27
C ASP A 82 13.28 7.23 3.20
N LYS A 83 12.20 6.54 2.78
CA LYS A 83 12.10 5.08 2.73
C LYS A 83 11.24 4.62 1.57
N TYR A 84 11.24 3.31 1.34
CA TYR A 84 10.34 2.65 0.39
C TYR A 84 9.06 2.13 1.05
N TYR A 85 8.69 2.70 2.19
CA TYR A 85 7.42 2.44 2.87
C TYR A 85 7.09 3.60 3.82
N ALA A 86 5.80 3.83 4.04
CA ALA A 86 5.29 4.73 5.04
C ALA A 86 4.68 3.96 6.22
N ARG A 87 4.73 4.53 7.41
CA ARG A 87 4.05 4.00 8.59
C ARG A 87 2.97 4.96 9.03
N PHE A 88 1.78 4.46 9.15
CA PHE A 88 0.63 5.21 9.62
C PHE A 88 0.26 4.78 11.03
N TYR A 89 -0.05 5.75 11.86
CA TYR A 89 -0.54 5.54 13.21
C TYR A 89 -1.83 6.31 13.37
N VAL A 90 -2.82 5.70 14.00
CA VAL A 90 -3.98 6.42 14.48
C VAL A 90 -3.53 7.26 15.67
N LYS A 91 -3.49 8.58 15.47
CA LYS A 91 -3.36 9.55 16.56
C LYS A 91 -4.77 10.03 16.85
N HIS A 92 -5.26 9.80 18.06
CA HIS A 92 -6.58 10.25 18.52
C HIS A 92 -6.66 11.78 18.66
N GLN A 93 -6.07 12.51 17.73
CA GLN A 93 -6.07 13.97 17.66
C GLN A 93 -6.53 14.38 16.28
N ASP A 94 -7.55 15.20 16.24
CA ASP A 94 -8.03 15.81 15.02
C ASP A 94 -7.03 16.88 14.57
N ALA A 95 -6.35 16.65 13.46
CA ALA A 95 -5.54 17.67 12.82
C ALA A 95 -6.40 18.33 11.73
N SER A 96 -6.69 19.60 11.90
CA SER A 96 -7.59 20.36 11.02
C SER A 96 -7.00 20.69 9.65
N ASP A 97 -5.75 20.37 9.38
CA ASP A 97 -5.02 20.77 8.18
C ASP A 97 -5.06 19.76 7.04
N SER A 98 -5.50 18.51 7.30
CA SER A 98 -5.64 17.50 6.28
C SER A 98 -6.68 16.46 6.68
N TYR A 99 -7.55 16.08 5.74
CA TYR A 99 -8.52 15.00 5.91
C TYR A 99 -7.84 13.63 6.20
N LEU A 100 -6.62 13.44 5.73
CA LEU A 100 -5.82 12.23 6.00
C LEU A 100 -5.42 12.06 7.48
N ARG A 101 -5.56 13.11 8.29
CA ARG A 101 -5.20 13.10 9.70
C ARG A 101 -6.39 13.03 10.64
N LYS A 102 -7.58 12.93 10.11
CA LYS A 102 -8.80 12.80 10.90
C LYS A 102 -8.99 11.36 11.31
N ALA A 103 -8.89 11.10 12.61
CA ALA A 103 -8.94 9.74 13.16
C ALA A 103 -10.33 9.07 13.06
N TYR A 104 -11.39 9.87 12.96
CA TYR A 104 -12.77 9.41 13.06
C TYR A 104 -13.62 9.75 11.83
N THR A 105 -12.99 10.04 10.72
CA THR A 105 -13.67 10.36 9.47
C THR A 105 -13.39 9.26 8.47
N ASN A 106 -14.42 8.80 7.78
CA ASN A 106 -14.25 7.87 6.67
C ASN A 106 -13.38 8.52 5.58
N LEU A 107 -12.49 7.73 5.03
CA LEU A 107 -11.77 8.09 3.83
C LEU A 107 -12.58 7.58 2.64
N ASP A 108 -12.96 8.48 1.75
CA ASP A 108 -13.73 8.13 0.56
C ASP A 108 -12.94 7.21 -0.36
N LEU A 109 -13.65 6.43 -1.17
CA LEU A 109 -13.03 5.58 -2.18
C LEU A 109 -12.22 6.43 -3.15
N HIS A 110 -10.97 6.06 -3.33
CA HIS A 110 -10.01 6.77 -4.17
C HIS A 110 -8.97 5.80 -4.73
N THR A 111 -8.20 6.27 -5.69
CA THR A 111 -7.00 5.59 -6.18
C THR A 111 -5.77 6.36 -5.72
N ASP A 112 -4.73 5.64 -5.32
CA ASP A 112 -3.46 6.25 -4.93
C ASP A 112 -2.60 6.61 -6.15
N GLY A 113 -1.79 7.67 -5.99
CA GLY A 113 -0.77 8.04 -6.97
C GLY A 113 -1.28 8.56 -8.31
N THR A 114 -2.53 9.04 -8.39
CA THR A 114 -3.13 9.53 -9.64
C THR A 114 -2.55 10.84 -10.16
N TYR A 115 -1.90 11.61 -9.30
CA TYR A 115 -1.35 12.94 -9.58
C TYR A 115 0.17 13.00 -9.63
N VAL A 116 0.83 11.85 -9.66
CA VAL A 116 2.29 11.75 -9.80
C VAL A 116 2.65 11.19 -11.18
N ASN A 117 3.84 11.55 -11.68
CA ASN A 117 4.31 11.07 -12.98
C ASN A 117 4.50 9.55 -13.01
N GLU A 118 4.99 8.99 -11.89
CA GLU A 118 5.14 7.55 -11.71
C GLU A 118 3.89 6.99 -11.02
N LYS A 119 2.92 6.55 -11.82
CA LYS A 119 1.68 5.98 -11.31
C LYS A 119 1.95 4.69 -10.54
N THR A 120 1.19 4.52 -9.47
CA THR A 120 1.22 3.30 -8.66
C THR A 120 0.37 2.22 -9.34
N ASP A 121 0.98 1.08 -9.69
CA ASP A 121 0.25 -0.06 -10.24
C ASP A 121 -0.44 -0.87 -9.13
N TRP A 122 0.24 -1.06 -8.00
CA TRP A 122 -0.27 -1.83 -6.85
C TRP A 122 0.06 -1.15 -5.54
N LEU A 123 -0.84 -1.28 -4.58
CA LEU A 123 -0.66 -0.85 -3.20
C LEU A 123 -0.52 -2.07 -2.28
N ILE A 124 0.51 -2.09 -1.46
CA ILE A 124 0.68 -3.10 -0.42
C ILE A 124 0.44 -2.47 0.94
N MET A 125 -0.59 -2.92 1.62
CA MET A 125 -0.90 -2.50 2.98
C MET A 125 -0.60 -3.62 3.96
N THR A 126 0.05 -3.30 5.07
CA THR A 126 0.35 -4.28 6.11
C THR A 126 -0.18 -3.79 7.44
N LYS A 127 -1.13 -4.54 7.99
CA LYS A 127 -1.66 -4.29 9.32
C LYS A 127 -0.63 -4.74 10.36
N MET A 128 -0.04 -3.79 11.05
CA MET A 128 1.04 -4.04 11.99
C MET A 128 0.54 -4.36 13.40
N GLU A 129 -0.52 -3.71 13.80
CA GLU A 129 -1.09 -3.84 15.14
C GLU A 129 -2.54 -3.34 15.12
N GLU A 130 -3.37 -4.03 15.85
CA GLU A 130 -4.72 -3.62 16.15
C GLU A 130 -5.03 -3.91 17.61
N GLN A 131 -5.56 -2.93 18.32
CA GLN A 131 -5.90 -3.10 19.72
C GLN A 131 -7.17 -2.32 20.06
N GLY A 132 -8.24 -3.04 20.37
CA GLY A 132 -9.49 -2.45 20.83
C GLY A 132 -10.15 -1.51 19.82
N VAL A 133 -9.98 -1.77 18.53
CA VAL A 133 -10.50 -0.93 17.43
C VAL A 133 -11.90 -1.40 17.05
N SER A 134 -12.78 -0.45 16.82
CA SER A 134 -14.06 -0.63 16.17
C SER A 134 -14.14 0.29 14.96
N GLY A 135 -14.37 -0.24 13.78
CA GLY A 135 -14.23 0.49 12.51
C GLY A 135 -12.79 0.46 11.96
N GLY A 136 -12.53 1.22 10.91
CA GLY A 136 -11.23 1.27 10.24
C GLY A 136 -11.00 0.09 9.30
N GLU A 137 -12.07 -0.52 8.83
CA GLU A 137 -12.03 -1.53 7.78
C GLU A 137 -11.54 -0.92 6.46
N SER A 138 -10.75 -1.69 5.71
CA SER A 138 -10.40 -1.34 4.34
C SER A 138 -11.49 -1.83 3.40
N VAL A 139 -12.01 -0.95 2.57
CA VAL A 139 -12.99 -1.28 1.54
C VAL A 139 -12.31 -1.21 0.18
N ILE A 140 -12.50 -2.23 -0.63
CA ILE A 140 -11.99 -2.30 -2.00
C ILE A 140 -13.19 -2.41 -2.93
N LEU A 141 -13.24 -1.56 -3.94
CA LEU A 141 -14.22 -1.60 -5.00
C LEU A 141 -13.51 -1.93 -6.33
N HIS A 142 -13.94 -2.98 -7.01
CA HIS A 142 -13.52 -3.23 -8.36
C HIS A 142 -14.19 -2.22 -9.30
N LEU A 143 -13.42 -1.64 -10.22
CA LEU A 143 -13.97 -0.59 -11.10
C LEU A 143 -15.12 -1.09 -11.97
N ASP A 144 -15.10 -2.34 -12.41
CA ASP A 144 -16.17 -2.92 -13.23
C ASP A 144 -17.48 -3.09 -12.44
N ASP A 145 -17.41 -3.12 -11.10
CA ASP A 145 -18.58 -3.20 -10.21
C ASP A 145 -19.12 -1.80 -9.83
N TRP A 146 -18.44 -0.74 -10.28
CA TRP A 146 -18.87 0.61 -10.00
C TRP A 146 -19.95 1.06 -11.00
N GLU A 147 -21.17 1.17 -10.51
CA GLU A 147 -22.37 1.47 -11.33
C GLU A 147 -22.26 2.76 -12.15
N HIS A 148 -21.46 3.75 -11.71
CA HIS A 148 -21.30 5.03 -12.39
C HIS A 148 -20.11 5.06 -13.36
N LEU A 149 -19.35 3.99 -13.50
CA LEU A 149 -18.14 3.98 -14.35
C LEU A 149 -18.47 4.35 -15.80
N ASP A 150 -19.49 3.72 -16.34
CA ASP A 150 -19.92 3.91 -17.74
C ASP A 150 -20.45 5.32 -18.00
N GLU A 151 -21.23 5.87 -17.07
CA GLU A 151 -21.76 7.23 -17.16
C GLU A 151 -20.60 8.24 -17.13
N LEU A 152 -19.71 8.14 -16.15
CA LEU A 152 -18.62 9.09 -15.98
C LEU A 152 -17.55 8.98 -17.08
N SER A 153 -17.26 7.77 -17.56
CA SER A 153 -16.30 7.58 -18.64
C SER A 153 -16.77 8.18 -19.97
N LYS A 154 -18.07 8.24 -20.19
CA LYS A 154 -18.69 8.85 -21.39
C LYS A 154 -19.02 10.33 -21.21
N ASN A 155 -18.95 10.84 -19.99
CA ASN A 155 -19.26 12.24 -19.69
C ASN A 155 -18.15 13.15 -20.23
N PRO A 156 -18.48 14.23 -20.96
CA PRO A 156 -17.49 15.20 -21.47
C PRO A 156 -16.60 15.78 -20.36
N VAL A 157 -17.11 15.90 -19.14
CA VAL A 157 -16.35 16.36 -17.97
C VAL A 157 -15.22 15.39 -17.64
N GLY A 158 -15.43 14.07 -17.79
CA GLY A 158 -14.40 13.05 -17.56
C GLY A 158 -13.26 13.07 -18.58
N GLN A 159 -13.41 13.83 -19.67
CA GLN A 159 -12.40 13.98 -20.70
C GLN A 159 -11.61 15.31 -20.58
N GLN A 160 -11.87 16.07 -19.54
CA GLN A 160 -11.18 17.33 -19.28
C GLN A 160 -9.99 17.16 -18.37
N ASP A 161 -8.96 17.96 -18.61
CA ASP A 161 -7.83 18.05 -17.68
C ASP A 161 -8.25 18.86 -16.44
N PHE A 162 -7.97 18.34 -15.28
CA PHE A 162 -8.20 19.01 -14.02
C PHE A 162 -6.86 19.42 -13.41
N ILE A 163 -6.78 20.67 -12.98
CA ILE A 163 -5.62 21.15 -12.23
C ILE A 163 -5.74 20.68 -10.79
N TRP A 164 -4.84 19.84 -10.38
CA TRP A 164 -4.73 19.36 -9.00
C TRP A 164 -3.75 20.21 -8.19
N GLY A 165 -4.16 20.59 -6.98
CA GLY A 165 -3.25 21.13 -5.97
C GLY A 165 -3.05 20.13 -4.86
N SER A 166 -1.81 19.90 -4.44
CA SER A 166 -1.56 19.11 -3.24
C SER A 166 -2.22 19.79 -2.03
N PRO A 167 -2.89 19.02 -1.14
CA PRO A 167 -3.38 19.59 0.12
C PRO A 167 -2.20 20.19 0.89
N LYS A 168 -2.32 21.45 1.25
CA LYS A 168 -1.30 22.13 2.07
C LYS A 168 -1.25 21.45 3.42
N SER A 169 -0.16 20.74 3.69
CA SER A 169 0.16 20.27 5.03
C SER A 169 1.13 21.24 5.68
N LYS A 170 0.92 21.58 6.93
CA LYS A 170 1.84 22.45 7.67
C LYS A 170 3.28 21.93 7.72
N ASN A 171 3.49 20.66 7.44
CA ASN A 171 4.77 19.98 7.58
C ASN A 171 5.33 19.38 6.29
N VAL A 172 4.60 19.48 5.17
CA VAL A 172 5.04 18.90 3.91
C VAL A 172 4.53 19.74 2.75
N GLU A 173 5.44 20.33 2.01
CA GLU A 173 5.16 20.88 0.68
C GLU A 173 5.37 19.78 -0.34
N TYR A 174 4.31 19.28 -0.92
CA TYR A 174 4.43 18.48 -2.14
C TYR A 174 4.81 19.41 -3.28
N LYS A 175 5.98 19.25 -3.83
CA LYS A 175 6.31 19.84 -5.11
C LYS A 175 5.67 18.96 -6.17
N VAL A 176 4.60 19.45 -6.76
CA VAL A 176 4.10 18.94 -8.03
C VAL A 176 5.01 19.57 -9.11
N GLU A 177 5.86 18.75 -9.73
CA GLU A 177 6.62 19.13 -10.91
C GLU A 177 5.76 18.96 -12.16
#